data_2b081deea32cc9e845e6011af51369b8
#
_entry.id   2b081deea32cc9e845e6011af51369b8
#
_cell.length_a   1.000
_cell.length_b   1.000
_cell.length_c   1.000
_cell.angle_alpha   90.00
_cell.angle_beta   90.00
_cell.angle_gamma   90.00
#
_symmetry.space_group_name_H-M   'P 1'
#
loop_
_entity.id
_entity.type
_entity.pdbx_description
1 polymer ?
#
loop_
_entity_poly.entity_id
_entity_poly.type
_entity_poly.pdbx_seq_one_letter_code
_entity_poly.pdbx_strand_id
1 'polypeptide(L)'
;MKLTAENIQFIDNYLKNSEVIYYDIRMEMLDHVATAVEQKMEAENLDFYDAFKSYMVTNKKEILKGNKEEGLYFKEPLKKFVLFSIQPIQILLAIGIFSIVYFFTQYFGINDFTKYIYVIIIATYFVFLILHYLLTWKKKFYYIDKNFSIIFLLYQLANPLHRIANEGFTSYVIFNSIVLFVFFAFLRFYYLEMKSFKQKNQFLFQ
;
A
#
# COMPACT_ATOMS: atom_id res chain seq x y z
N MET A 1 -3.67 -14.04 31.01
CA MET A 1 -4.18 -15.23 30.26
C MET A 1 -3.95 -15.01 28.77
N LYS A 2 -3.53 -16.04 28.01
CA LYS A 2 -3.37 -15.88 26.54
C LYS A 2 -4.59 -16.36 25.79
N LEU A 3 -4.94 -15.64 24.72
CA LEU A 3 -6.03 -16.05 23.82
C LEU A 3 -5.66 -17.29 23.01
N THR A 4 -6.65 -18.14 22.77
CA THR A 4 -6.53 -19.29 21.88
C THR A 4 -6.66 -18.84 20.41
N ALA A 5 -6.26 -19.71 19.46
CA ALA A 5 -6.45 -19.46 18.03
C ALA A 5 -7.93 -19.24 17.68
N GLU A 6 -8.84 -19.95 18.34
CA GLU A 6 -10.29 -19.82 18.17
C GLU A 6 -10.79 -18.43 18.63
N ASN A 7 -10.26 -17.92 19.75
CA ASN A 7 -10.59 -16.59 20.26
C ASN A 7 -10.12 -15.49 19.29
N ILE A 8 -8.90 -15.63 18.75
CA ILE A 8 -8.35 -14.71 17.74
C ILE A 8 -9.21 -14.73 16.47
N GLN A 9 -9.61 -15.91 16.02
CA GLN A 9 -10.49 -16.03 14.85
C GLN A 9 -11.89 -15.45 15.11
N PHE A 10 -12.41 -15.57 16.33
CA PHE A 10 -13.66 -14.94 16.72
C PHE A 10 -13.58 -13.41 16.60
N ILE A 11 -12.49 -12.80 17.09
CA ILE A 11 -12.26 -11.35 16.98
C ILE A 11 -12.15 -10.95 15.51
N ASP A 12 -11.38 -11.67 14.67
CA ASP A 12 -11.25 -11.38 13.22
C ASP A 12 -12.61 -11.41 12.51
N ASN A 13 -13.41 -12.44 12.78
CA ASN A 13 -14.75 -12.56 12.21
C ASN A 13 -15.67 -11.42 12.66
N TYR A 14 -15.59 -11.02 13.93
CA TYR A 14 -16.36 -9.89 14.44
C TYR A 14 -15.98 -8.57 13.73
N LEU A 15 -14.70 -8.28 13.59
CA LEU A 15 -14.21 -7.10 12.88
C LEU A 15 -14.61 -7.13 11.40
N LYS A 16 -14.51 -8.27 10.74
CA LYS A 16 -14.94 -8.47 9.35
C LYS A 16 -16.43 -8.19 9.18
N ASN A 17 -17.26 -8.72 10.05
CA ASN A 17 -18.72 -8.48 10.05
C ASN A 17 -19.09 -7.04 10.44
N SER A 18 -18.17 -6.32 11.07
CA SER A 18 -18.30 -4.88 11.38
C SER A 18 -17.77 -3.98 10.26
N GLU A 19 -17.69 -4.49 9.02
CA GLU A 19 -17.31 -3.76 7.79
C GLU A 19 -15.86 -3.27 7.75
N VAL A 20 -14.94 -3.86 8.52
CA VAL A 20 -13.50 -3.58 8.38
C VAL A 20 -12.97 -4.29 7.13
N ILE A 21 -13.05 -3.59 5.99
CA ILE A 21 -12.81 -4.16 4.64
C ILE A 21 -11.32 -4.42 4.39
N TYR A 22 -10.46 -3.50 4.85
CA TYR A 22 -9.03 -3.57 4.61
C TYR A 22 -8.36 -4.54 5.56
N TYR A 23 -7.64 -5.50 4.98
CA TYR A 23 -7.05 -6.59 5.73
C TYR A 23 -5.92 -6.15 6.66
N ASP A 24 -5.06 -5.23 6.21
CA ASP A 24 -4.00 -4.62 7.01
C ASP A 24 -4.54 -3.86 8.23
N ILE A 25 -5.57 -3.04 8.03
CA ILE A 25 -6.27 -2.33 9.11
C ILE A 25 -6.94 -3.30 10.08
N ARG A 26 -7.60 -4.34 9.54
CA ARG A 26 -8.27 -5.33 10.37
C ARG A 26 -7.29 -6.11 11.25
N MET A 27 -6.11 -6.43 10.74
CA MET A 27 -5.07 -7.10 11.53
C MET A 27 -4.49 -6.21 12.63
N GLU A 28 -4.33 -4.92 12.36
CA GLU A 28 -3.92 -3.95 13.38
C GLU A 28 -4.98 -3.83 14.48
N MET A 29 -6.24 -3.71 14.12
CA MET A 29 -7.36 -3.69 15.07
C MET A 29 -7.46 -5.00 15.87
N LEU A 30 -7.26 -6.14 15.23
CA LEU A 30 -7.24 -7.45 15.88
C LEU A 30 -6.17 -7.50 16.98
N ASP A 31 -4.96 -7.06 16.68
CA ASP A 31 -3.84 -7.03 17.64
C ASP A 31 -4.18 -6.15 18.86
N HIS A 32 -4.74 -4.96 18.62
CA HIS A 32 -5.20 -4.06 19.68
C HIS A 32 -6.32 -4.66 20.54
N VAL A 33 -7.33 -5.22 19.91
CA VAL A 33 -8.47 -5.83 20.63
C VAL A 33 -8.01 -7.05 21.41
N ALA A 34 -7.21 -7.91 20.81
CA ALA A 34 -6.67 -9.11 21.45
C ALA A 34 -5.88 -8.75 22.71
N THR A 35 -4.94 -7.81 22.59
CA THR A 35 -4.12 -7.35 23.72
C THR A 35 -4.98 -6.76 24.85
N ALA A 36 -5.96 -5.93 24.52
CA ALA A 36 -6.83 -5.32 25.52
C ALA A 36 -7.74 -6.34 26.21
N VAL A 37 -8.22 -7.33 25.46
CA VAL A 37 -9.02 -8.43 26.01
C VAL A 37 -8.18 -9.32 26.95
N GLU A 38 -6.95 -9.68 26.57
CA GLU A 38 -6.03 -10.42 27.44
C GLU A 38 -5.78 -9.70 28.76
N GLN A 39 -5.52 -8.39 28.71
CA GLN A 39 -5.32 -7.56 29.91
C GLN A 39 -6.56 -7.54 30.79
N LYS A 40 -7.75 -7.44 30.17
CA LYS A 40 -9.01 -7.41 30.90
C LYS A 40 -9.34 -8.76 31.55
N MET A 41 -9.06 -9.87 30.85
CA MET A 41 -9.19 -11.22 31.41
C MET A 41 -8.33 -11.40 32.66
N GLU A 42 -7.09 -10.88 32.64
CA GLU A 42 -6.18 -10.96 33.80
C GLU A 42 -6.58 -10.03 34.94
N ALA A 43 -6.99 -8.79 34.63
CA ALA A 43 -7.30 -7.80 35.66
C ALA A 43 -8.63 -8.10 36.40
N GLU A 44 -9.62 -8.60 35.69
CA GLU A 44 -10.98 -8.80 36.21
C GLU A 44 -11.32 -10.30 36.42
N ASN A 45 -10.38 -11.20 36.12
CA ASN A 45 -10.55 -12.67 36.18
C ASN A 45 -11.81 -13.15 35.41
N LEU A 46 -12.03 -12.56 34.22
CA LEU A 46 -13.14 -12.87 33.35
C LEU A 46 -12.76 -13.95 32.33
N ASP A 47 -13.77 -14.65 31.82
CA ASP A 47 -13.58 -15.47 30.63
C ASP A 47 -13.43 -14.60 29.37
N PHE A 48 -13.05 -15.24 28.27
CA PHE A 48 -12.83 -14.54 27.00
C PHE A 48 -14.05 -13.76 26.52
N TYR A 49 -15.24 -14.41 26.56
CA TYR A 49 -16.44 -13.81 25.98
C TYR A 49 -16.90 -12.57 26.76
N ASP A 50 -16.88 -12.65 28.09
CA ASP A 50 -17.29 -11.53 28.95
C ASP A 50 -16.27 -10.39 28.90
N ALA A 51 -14.96 -10.68 28.87
CA ALA A 51 -13.93 -9.68 28.68
C ALA A 51 -14.06 -8.97 27.32
N PHE A 52 -14.23 -9.74 26.23
CA PHE A 52 -14.42 -9.22 24.88
C PHE A 52 -15.68 -8.34 24.78
N LYS A 53 -16.82 -8.85 25.27
CA LYS A 53 -18.09 -8.13 25.25
C LYS A 53 -17.99 -6.82 26.02
N SER A 54 -17.46 -6.85 27.22
CA SER A 54 -17.28 -5.66 28.06
C SER A 54 -16.37 -4.63 27.39
N TYR A 55 -15.24 -5.07 26.80
CA TYR A 55 -14.32 -4.20 26.06
C TYR A 55 -14.99 -3.57 24.85
N MET A 56 -15.70 -4.37 24.03
CA MET A 56 -16.34 -3.87 22.82
C MET A 56 -17.54 -2.94 23.10
N VAL A 57 -18.31 -3.15 24.16
CA VAL A 57 -19.39 -2.24 24.53
C VAL A 57 -18.87 -0.81 24.73
N THR A 58 -17.70 -0.68 25.37
CA THR A 58 -17.11 0.63 25.66
C THR A 58 -16.39 1.22 24.45
N ASN A 59 -15.61 0.41 23.72
CA ASN A 59 -14.63 0.91 22.74
C ASN A 59 -15.05 0.72 21.29
N LYS A 60 -16.15 0.01 20.99
CA LYS A 60 -16.60 -0.29 19.62
C LYS A 60 -16.66 0.94 18.71
N LYS A 61 -17.22 2.05 19.21
CA LYS A 61 -17.38 3.27 18.42
C LYS A 61 -16.04 3.87 18.04
N GLU A 62 -15.06 3.85 18.94
CA GLU A 62 -13.72 4.38 18.71
C GLU A 62 -12.92 3.49 17.76
N ILE A 63 -12.93 2.17 18.00
CA ILE A 63 -12.26 1.18 17.15
C ILE A 63 -12.78 1.25 15.72
N LEU A 64 -14.11 1.32 15.53
CA LEU A 64 -14.71 1.36 14.20
C LEU A 64 -14.73 2.77 13.58
N LYS A 65 -14.55 3.83 14.36
CA LYS A 65 -14.47 5.21 13.85
C LYS A 65 -13.27 5.38 12.91
N GLY A 66 -12.12 4.80 13.26
CA GLY A 66 -10.94 4.76 12.39
C GLY A 66 -11.19 4.13 11.02
N ASN A 67 -12.21 3.27 10.89
CA ASN A 67 -12.63 2.66 9.62
C ASN A 67 -13.65 3.50 8.83
N LYS A 68 -14.36 4.43 9.51
CA LYS A 68 -15.46 5.24 8.93
C LYS A 68 -15.10 6.68 8.60
N GLU A 69 -13.93 7.15 8.97
CA GLU A 69 -13.51 8.49 8.58
C GLU A 69 -13.22 8.56 7.07
N GLU A 70 -14.24 8.58 6.26
CA GLU A 70 -14.26 8.65 4.79
C GLU A 70 -13.94 10.06 4.26
N GLY A 71 -13.04 10.78 4.88
CA GLY A 71 -12.61 12.08 4.38
C GLY A 71 -11.16 12.04 3.92
N LEU A 72 -10.89 12.22 2.62
CA LEU A 72 -9.55 12.48 2.04
C LEU A 72 -8.37 11.59 2.54
N TYR A 73 -8.63 10.28 2.65
CA TYR A 73 -7.67 9.26 3.16
C TYR A 73 -6.44 8.99 2.27
N PHE A 74 -6.23 9.80 1.23
CA PHE A 74 -4.99 9.74 0.47
C PHE A 74 -3.80 10.35 1.21
N LYS A 75 -4.04 11.17 2.24
CA LYS A 75 -2.98 11.95 2.89
C LYS A 75 -1.94 11.05 3.57
N GLU A 76 -2.37 10.13 4.42
CA GLU A 76 -1.44 9.24 5.13
C GLU A 76 -0.74 8.22 4.22
N PRO A 77 -1.45 7.48 3.33
CA PRO A 77 -0.79 6.63 2.35
C PRO A 77 0.18 7.39 1.45
N LEU A 78 -0.23 8.56 0.94
CA LEU A 78 0.62 9.38 0.10
C LEU A 78 1.85 9.89 0.86
N LYS A 79 1.69 10.38 2.10
CA LYS A 79 2.79 10.82 2.95
C LYS A 79 3.80 9.68 3.18
N LYS A 80 3.32 8.49 3.50
CA LYS A 80 4.17 7.30 3.68
C LYS A 80 4.96 6.98 2.42
N PHE A 81 4.32 7.01 1.26
CA PHE A 81 4.97 6.78 -0.03
C PHE A 81 5.99 7.88 -0.38
N VAL A 82 5.65 9.16 -0.16
CA VAL A 82 6.58 10.28 -0.39
C VAL A 82 7.80 10.17 0.51
N LEU A 83 7.63 9.91 1.82
CA LEU A 83 8.74 9.71 2.74
C LEU A 83 9.62 8.53 2.35
N PHE A 84 9.02 7.45 1.84
CA PHE A 84 9.75 6.33 1.26
C PHE A 84 10.56 6.76 0.03
N SER A 85 9.97 7.55 -0.86
CA SER A 85 10.56 7.95 -2.14
C SER A 85 11.78 8.89 -2.00
N ILE A 86 11.91 9.59 -0.87
CA ILE A 86 13.06 10.45 -0.57
C ILE A 86 14.19 9.75 0.19
N GLN A 87 14.08 8.46 0.48
CA GLN A 87 15.17 7.70 1.11
C GLN A 87 16.42 7.65 0.22
N PRO A 88 17.65 7.61 0.78
CA PRO A 88 18.90 7.66 0.01
C PRO A 88 18.97 6.61 -1.11
N ILE A 89 18.52 5.40 -0.86
CA ILE A 89 18.49 4.33 -1.85
C ILE A 89 17.52 4.62 -3.03
N GLN A 90 16.45 5.37 -2.78
CA GLN A 90 15.51 5.77 -3.83
C GLN A 90 16.07 6.93 -4.65
N ILE A 91 16.85 7.82 -4.04
CA ILE A 91 17.57 8.89 -4.73
C ILE A 91 18.60 8.29 -5.69
N LEU A 92 19.35 7.28 -5.25
CA LEU A 92 20.26 6.54 -6.14
C LEU A 92 19.54 5.88 -7.31
N LEU A 93 18.38 5.29 -7.06
CA LEU A 93 17.53 4.72 -8.10
C LEU A 93 17.04 5.80 -9.09
N ALA A 94 16.66 6.97 -8.61
CA ALA A 94 16.23 8.10 -9.44
C ALA A 94 17.37 8.57 -10.37
N ILE A 95 18.58 8.70 -9.82
CA ILE A 95 19.79 9.07 -10.62
C ILE A 95 20.08 8.00 -11.68
N GLY A 96 20.00 6.72 -11.33
CA GLY A 96 20.18 5.62 -12.27
C GLY A 96 19.17 5.65 -13.41
N ILE A 97 17.88 5.83 -13.09
CA ILE A 97 16.80 5.94 -14.08
C ILE A 97 17.04 7.15 -14.99
N PHE A 98 17.35 8.31 -14.41
CA PHE A 98 17.64 9.51 -15.19
C PHE A 98 18.80 9.27 -16.19
N SER A 99 19.87 8.66 -15.74
CA SER A 99 21.01 8.34 -16.60
C SER A 99 20.62 7.40 -17.74
N ILE A 100 19.87 6.35 -17.43
CA ILE A 100 19.36 5.40 -18.43
C ILE A 100 18.47 6.13 -19.46
N VAL A 101 17.48 6.89 -19.01
CA VAL A 101 16.58 7.64 -19.90
C VAL A 101 17.36 8.62 -20.77
N TYR A 102 18.34 9.35 -20.19
CA TYR A 102 19.18 10.29 -20.92
C TYR A 102 19.96 9.59 -22.06
N PHE A 103 20.71 8.53 -21.75
CA PHE A 103 21.53 7.83 -22.75
C PHE A 103 20.67 7.14 -23.83
N PHE A 104 19.57 6.51 -23.45
CA PHE A 104 18.66 5.87 -24.41
C PHE A 104 17.97 6.89 -25.33
N THR A 105 17.53 8.03 -24.78
CA THR A 105 16.93 9.10 -25.58
C THR A 105 17.95 9.70 -26.54
N GLN A 106 19.19 9.86 -26.09
CA GLN A 106 20.28 10.35 -26.95
C GLN A 106 20.60 9.39 -28.09
N TYR A 107 20.55 8.08 -27.83
CA TYR A 107 20.94 7.06 -28.82
C TYR A 107 19.80 6.72 -29.80
N PHE A 108 18.58 6.53 -29.34
CA PHE A 108 17.45 6.08 -30.15
C PHE A 108 16.55 7.23 -30.66
N GLY A 109 16.71 8.43 -30.12
CA GLY A 109 15.85 9.56 -30.39
C GLY A 109 14.53 9.53 -29.56
N ILE A 110 13.89 10.71 -29.51
CA ILE A 110 12.71 10.93 -28.65
C ILE A 110 11.52 10.06 -29.07
N ASN A 111 11.22 10.00 -30.36
CA ASN A 111 10.02 9.36 -30.87
C ASN A 111 9.96 7.85 -30.66
N ASP A 112 11.07 7.16 -30.90
CA ASP A 112 11.12 5.69 -30.78
C ASP A 112 11.19 5.27 -29.31
N PHE A 113 11.98 5.98 -28.50
CA PHE A 113 12.07 5.69 -27.08
C PHE A 113 10.74 5.85 -26.36
N THR A 114 9.91 6.87 -26.73
CA THR A 114 8.57 7.08 -26.18
C THR A 114 7.65 5.88 -26.37
N LYS A 115 7.61 5.34 -27.56
CA LYS A 115 6.73 4.19 -27.87
C LYS A 115 7.04 3.00 -26.98
N TYR A 116 8.33 2.68 -26.81
CA TYR A 116 8.77 1.55 -26.02
C TYR A 116 8.53 1.75 -24.51
N ILE A 117 8.77 2.94 -23.97
CA ILE A 117 8.50 3.24 -22.55
C ILE A 117 7.04 3.02 -22.21
N TYR A 118 6.10 3.56 -23.00
CA TYR A 118 4.67 3.42 -22.72
C TYR A 118 4.20 1.97 -22.80
N VAL A 119 4.67 1.21 -23.77
CA VAL A 119 4.36 -0.22 -23.89
C VAL A 119 4.89 -0.99 -22.66
N ILE A 120 6.12 -0.72 -22.22
CA ILE A 120 6.71 -1.36 -21.04
C ILE A 120 5.92 -1.00 -19.78
N ILE A 121 5.56 0.27 -19.58
CA ILE A 121 4.80 0.70 -18.40
C ILE A 121 3.42 0.03 -18.37
N ILE A 122 2.72 -0.01 -19.51
CA ILE A 122 1.40 -0.67 -19.62
C ILE A 122 1.54 -2.17 -19.33
N ALA A 123 2.50 -2.85 -19.95
CA ALA A 123 2.70 -4.29 -19.76
C ALA A 123 3.04 -4.61 -18.28
N THR A 124 3.95 -3.87 -17.68
CA THR A 124 4.32 -4.06 -16.27
C THR A 124 3.17 -3.73 -15.32
N TYR A 125 2.31 -2.76 -15.66
CA TYR A 125 1.10 -2.46 -14.94
C TYR A 125 0.12 -3.65 -14.92
N PHE A 126 -0.14 -4.27 -16.08
CA PHE A 126 -1.01 -5.45 -16.15
C PHE A 126 -0.42 -6.64 -15.40
N VAL A 127 0.87 -6.89 -15.54
CA VAL A 127 1.57 -7.94 -14.78
C VAL A 127 1.44 -7.68 -13.27
N PHE A 128 1.62 -6.43 -12.83
CA PHE A 128 1.43 -6.06 -11.44
C PHE A 128 0.01 -6.33 -10.95
N LEU A 129 -1.03 -5.96 -11.71
CA LEU A 129 -2.43 -6.24 -11.35
C LEU A 129 -2.70 -7.73 -11.17
N ILE A 130 -2.21 -8.55 -12.10
CA ILE A 130 -2.36 -10.01 -12.03
C ILE A 130 -1.66 -10.56 -10.80
N LEU A 131 -0.40 -10.17 -10.57
CA LEU A 131 0.36 -10.61 -9.40
C LEU A 131 -0.28 -10.15 -8.10
N HIS A 132 -0.72 -8.89 -8.01
CA HIS A 132 -1.42 -8.39 -6.83
C HIS A 132 -2.66 -9.22 -6.52
N TYR A 133 -3.51 -9.46 -7.53
CA TYR A 133 -4.72 -10.26 -7.38
C TYR A 133 -4.41 -11.70 -6.92
N LEU A 134 -3.40 -12.34 -7.50
CA LEU A 134 -3.00 -13.70 -7.15
C LEU A 134 -2.38 -13.79 -5.75
N LEU A 135 -1.50 -12.83 -5.39
CA LEU A 135 -0.79 -12.84 -4.12
C LEU A 135 -1.65 -12.46 -2.92
N THR A 136 -2.68 -11.64 -3.14
CA THR A 136 -3.54 -11.15 -2.06
C THR A 136 -4.82 -11.96 -1.87
N TRP A 137 -5.13 -12.94 -2.75
CA TRP A 137 -6.38 -13.71 -2.72
C TRP A 137 -7.61 -12.82 -2.52
N LYS A 138 -7.71 -11.73 -3.30
CA LYS A 138 -8.79 -10.73 -3.22
C LYS A 138 -8.82 -9.94 -1.90
N LYS A 139 -7.81 -10.03 -1.04
CA LYS A 139 -7.73 -9.20 0.16
C LYS A 139 -7.36 -7.77 -0.22
N LYS A 140 -8.07 -6.79 0.32
CA LYS A 140 -7.79 -5.37 0.11
C LYS A 140 -6.77 -4.89 1.14
N PHE A 141 -5.77 -4.13 0.69
CA PHE A 141 -4.74 -3.53 1.52
C PHE A 141 -4.82 -2.01 1.41
N TYR A 142 -5.10 -1.33 2.52
CA TYR A 142 -5.37 0.11 2.54
C TYR A 142 -4.24 0.94 1.91
N TYR A 143 -3.03 0.80 2.42
CA TYR A 143 -1.89 1.58 1.93
C TYR A 143 -1.54 1.30 0.48
N ILE A 144 -1.71 0.07 0.04
CA ILE A 144 -1.40 -0.36 -1.33
C ILE A 144 -2.47 0.11 -2.30
N ASP A 145 -3.73 -0.17 -2.01
CA ASP A 145 -4.85 0.14 -2.89
C ASP A 145 -5.01 1.66 -3.09
N LYS A 146 -4.78 2.45 -2.01
CA LYS A 146 -4.85 3.92 -2.09
C LYS A 146 -3.68 4.50 -2.88
N ASN A 147 -2.45 4.09 -2.63
CA ASN A 147 -1.29 4.57 -3.40
C ASN A 147 -1.35 4.12 -4.85
N PHE A 148 -1.80 2.91 -5.11
CA PHE A 148 -2.00 2.40 -6.45
C PHE A 148 -2.98 3.27 -7.27
N SER A 149 -4.10 3.65 -6.68
CA SER A 149 -5.09 4.54 -7.32
C SER A 149 -4.48 5.91 -7.65
N ILE A 150 -3.66 6.48 -6.76
CA ILE A 150 -2.97 7.76 -6.98
C ILE A 150 -1.97 7.63 -8.15
N ILE A 151 -1.17 6.57 -8.16
CA ILE A 151 -0.15 6.37 -9.20
C ILE A 151 -0.78 6.11 -10.56
N PHE A 152 -1.89 5.37 -10.60
CA PHE A 152 -2.68 5.20 -11.82
C PHE A 152 -3.19 6.54 -12.35
N LEU A 153 -3.71 7.40 -11.48
CA LEU A 153 -4.21 8.72 -11.84
C LEU A 153 -3.08 9.62 -12.34
N LEU A 154 -1.92 9.61 -11.68
CA LEU A 154 -0.73 10.33 -12.14
C LEU A 154 -0.24 9.84 -13.50
N TYR A 155 -0.30 8.53 -13.76
CA TYR A 155 0.02 7.96 -15.06
C TYR A 155 -0.95 8.44 -16.15
N GLN A 156 -2.26 8.49 -15.86
CA GLN A 156 -3.26 9.01 -16.82
C GLN A 156 -3.03 10.50 -17.15
N LEU A 157 -2.60 11.29 -16.17
CA LEU A 157 -2.23 12.69 -16.36
C LEU A 157 -0.89 12.86 -17.10
N ALA A 158 -0.01 11.87 -17.06
CA ALA A 158 1.28 11.91 -17.74
C ALA A 158 1.14 11.98 -19.27
N ASN A 159 0.14 11.32 -19.86
CA ASN A 159 -0.09 11.30 -21.30
C ASN A 159 -0.34 12.70 -21.92
N PRO A 160 -1.26 13.54 -21.40
CA PRO A 160 -1.42 14.90 -21.91
C PRO A 160 -0.22 15.80 -21.60
N LEU A 161 0.41 15.65 -20.43
CA LEU A 161 1.59 16.42 -20.04
C LEU A 161 2.80 16.08 -20.89
N HIS A 162 2.92 14.85 -21.35
CA HIS A 162 3.97 14.41 -22.26
C HIS A 162 3.96 15.19 -23.59
N ARG A 163 2.79 15.53 -24.13
CA ARG A 163 2.68 16.36 -25.33
C ARG A 163 3.22 17.76 -25.14
N ILE A 164 3.07 18.32 -23.93
CA ILE A 164 3.58 19.65 -23.56
C ILE A 164 5.10 19.58 -23.33
N ALA A 165 5.61 18.50 -22.74
CA ALA A 165 7.03 18.32 -22.46
C ALA A 165 7.88 18.01 -23.68
N ASN A 166 7.29 17.62 -24.82
CA ASN A 166 7.99 17.26 -26.04
C ASN A 166 8.63 18.45 -26.80
N GLU A 167 8.50 19.68 -26.29
CA GLU A 167 9.12 20.86 -26.91
C GLU A 167 10.64 20.94 -26.73
N GLY A 168 11.27 20.03 -25.95
CA GLY A 168 12.71 20.02 -25.76
C GLY A 168 13.24 18.70 -25.20
N PHE A 169 14.45 18.31 -25.62
CA PHE A 169 15.15 17.11 -25.17
C PHE A 169 15.26 17.00 -23.65
N THR A 170 15.64 18.08 -22.99
CA THR A 170 15.82 18.10 -21.52
C THR A 170 14.50 17.90 -20.79
N SER A 171 13.43 18.61 -21.20
CA SER A 171 12.10 18.48 -20.62
C SER A 171 11.55 17.07 -20.76
N TYR A 172 11.78 16.46 -21.93
CA TYR A 172 11.40 15.09 -22.22
C TYR A 172 12.11 14.09 -21.29
N VAL A 173 13.44 14.19 -21.15
CA VAL A 173 14.24 13.29 -20.28
C VAL A 173 13.79 13.41 -18.82
N ILE A 174 13.64 14.62 -18.30
CA ILE A 174 13.24 14.85 -16.92
C ILE A 174 11.85 14.25 -16.67
N PHE A 175 10.88 14.54 -17.53
CA PHE A 175 9.51 14.06 -17.37
C PHE A 175 9.42 12.54 -17.35
N ASN A 176 10.02 11.86 -18.35
CA ASN A 176 9.98 10.39 -18.41
C ASN A 176 10.76 9.74 -17.25
N SER A 177 11.85 10.36 -16.80
CA SER A 177 12.59 9.89 -15.63
C SER A 177 11.73 9.94 -14.36
N ILE A 178 10.95 11.01 -14.16
CA ILE A 178 10.04 11.13 -13.02
C ILE A 178 8.95 10.06 -13.09
N VAL A 179 8.32 9.86 -14.24
CA VAL A 179 7.26 8.85 -14.41
C VAL A 179 7.79 7.44 -14.12
N LEU A 180 8.93 7.08 -14.68
CA LEU A 180 9.56 5.78 -14.43
C LEU A 180 9.99 5.63 -12.97
N PHE A 181 10.57 6.67 -12.38
CA PHE A 181 10.96 6.66 -10.97
C PHE A 181 9.78 6.38 -10.05
N VAL A 182 8.68 7.13 -10.21
CA VAL A 182 7.46 6.94 -9.39
C VAL A 182 6.95 5.51 -9.52
N PHE A 183 6.96 4.96 -10.72
CA PHE A 183 6.50 3.60 -10.96
C PHE A 183 7.40 2.56 -10.27
N PHE A 184 8.72 2.62 -10.46
CA PHE A 184 9.65 1.65 -9.83
C PHE A 184 9.74 1.83 -8.32
N ALA A 185 9.68 3.06 -7.82
CA ALA A 185 9.60 3.34 -6.37
C ALA A 185 8.35 2.71 -5.77
N PHE A 186 7.21 2.77 -6.48
CA PHE A 186 5.98 2.12 -6.03
C PHE A 186 6.09 0.59 -6.01
N LEU A 187 6.63 -0.03 -7.04
CA LEU A 187 6.81 -1.49 -7.05
C LEU A 187 7.66 -1.96 -5.86
N ARG A 188 8.72 -1.20 -5.55
CA ARG A 188 9.57 -1.49 -4.41
C ARG A 188 8.86 -1.24 -3.07
N PHE A 189 8.12 -0.14 -2.96
CA PHE A 189 7.29 0.16 -1.79
C PHE A 189 6.30 -0.97 -1.53
N TYR A 190 5.57 -1.40 -2.56
CA TYR A 190 4.65 -2.53 -2.50
C TYR A 190 5.33 -3.80 -1.98
N TYR A 191 6.46 -4.17 -2.56
CA TYR A 191 7.20 -5.37 -2.16
C TYR A 191 7.59 -5.33 -0.68
N LEU A 192 8.11 -4.20 -0.20
CA LEU A 192 8.54 -4.04 1.18
C LEU A 192 7.37 -4.01 2.17
N GLU A 193 6.27 -3.34 1.83
CA GLU A 193 5.05 -3.34 2.64
C GLU A 193 4.47 -4.76 2.77
N MET A 194 4.38 -5.50 1.67
CA MET A 194 3.89 -6.88 1.70
C MET A 194 4.81 -7.82 2.47
N LYS A 195 6.14 -7.64 2.35
CA LYS A 195 7.12 -8.40 3.11
C LYS A 195 7.00 -8.12 4.61
N SER A 196 6.97 -6.85 4.98
CA SER A 196 6.79 -6.41 6.38
C SER A 196 5.48 -6.93 6.98
N PHE A 197 4.39 -6.81 6.23
CA PHE A 197 3.08 -7.32 6.64
C PHE A 197 3.12 -8.83 6.89
N LYS A 198 3.69 -9.63 5.98
CA LYS A 198 3.82 -11.09 6.15
C LYS A 198 4.68 -11.45 7.35
N GLN A 199 5.77 -10.73 7.60
CA GLN A 199 6.64 -10.98 8.75
C GLN A 199 5.94 -10.66 10.07
N LYS A 200 5.22 -9.54 10.16
CA LYS A 200 4.49 -9.13 11.36
C LYS A 200 3.35 -10.10 11.71
N ASN A 201 2.74 -10.72 10.71
CA ASN A 201 1.55 -11.57 10.87
C ASN A 201 1.83 -13.04 10.53
N GLN A 202 3.05 -13.54 10.77
CA GLN A 202 3.42 -14.93 10.47
C GLN A 202 2.47 -15.96 11.10
N PHE A 203 1.97 -15.69 12.31
CA PHE A 203 1.03 -16.55 13.03
C PHE A 203 -0.34 -16.72 12.33
N LEU A 204 -0.69 -15.82 11.39
CA LEU A 204 -1.95 -15.90 10.63
C LEU A 204 -1.82 -16.69 9.31
N PHE A 205 -0.59 -17.08 8.94
CA PHE A 205 -0.29 -17.78 7.70
C PHE A 205 0.24 -19.20 7.92
N GLN A 206 0.30 -19.64 9.19
CA GLN A 206 0.53 -21.03 9.60
C GLN A 206 -0.80 -21.76 9.77
#